data_fca37d3f78f7973d97b509649ea9ea13
#
_entry.id   fca37d3f78f7973d97b509649ea9ea13
#
_cell.length_a   1.000
_cell.length_b   1.000
_cell.length_c   1.000
_cell.angle_alpha   90.00
_cell.angle_beta   90.00
_cell.angle_gamma   90.00
#
_symmetry.space_group_name_H-M   'P 1'
#
loop_
_entity.id
_entity.type
_entity.pdbx_description
1 polymer ?
#
loop_
_entity_poly.entity_id
_entity_poly.type
_entity_poly.pdbx_seq_one_letter_code
_entity_poly.pdbx_strand_id
1 'polypeptide(L)'
;MNARPLLSVRGLTKTWDGVHGFRDVSFELHPGEVLCIVGESGSGKTTLLDALSAQIAPQSGSVHYDLPGQGLVDLAALAGARMRLLARTDWGFVRQHARDGLRMQVSAGGNIAERLMSIGQRHYGELRATATQWLDKMEIDVGRLDDAPTTFSGGMQQRLQIARNLVTRPRLVFMDEPTASLDVSVQARLLDLLRQLVNEMGLAAIVVTHDLAVARLLAHRTLVMQGGEVVESGLTDQVLDDPQHPYTQLLVSSMLQN
;
A
#
# COMPACT_ATOMS: atom_id res chain seq x y z
N MET A 1 -22.76 -12.68 -9.54
CA MET A 1 -23.04 -11.69 -8.47
C MET A 1 -21.76 -10.85 -8.35
N ASN A 2 -21.79 -9.57 -8.74
CA ASN A 2 -20.62 -8.70 -8.52
C ASN A 2 -20.44 -8.52 -7.01
N ALA A 3 -19.33 -8.99 -6.48
CA ALA A 3 -19.01 -8.78 -5.08
C ALA A 3 -18.95 -7.26 -4.81
N ARG A 4 -19.46 -6.83 -3.65
CA ARG A 4 -19.41 -5.42 -3.25
C ARG A 4 -17.97 -4.95 -3.17
N PRO A 5 -17.61 -3.79 -3.76
CA PRO A 5 -16.26 -3.28 -3.65
C PRO A 5 -15.92 -2.91 -2.20
N LEU A 6 -14.65 -3.10 -1.83
CA LEU A 6 -14.08 -2.63 -0.57
C LEU A 6 -13.88 -1.11 -0.57
N LEU A 7 -13.40 -0.59 -1.71
CA LEU A 7 -13.21 0.83 -1.96
C LEU A 7 -13.82 1.20 -3.30
N SER A 8 -14.58 2.30 -3.37
CA SER A 8 -15.13 2.86 -4.61
C SER A 8 -14.74 4.32 -4.72
N VAL A 9 -14.06 4.67 -5.80
CA VAL A 9 -13.54 6.00 -6.10
C VAL A 9 -14.26 6.56 -7.33
N ARG A 10 -14.76 7.79 -7.25
CA ARG A 10 -15.56 8.42 -8.29
C ARG A 10 -15.11 9.86 -8.55
N GLY A 11 -14.63 10.13 -9.76
CA GLY A 11 -14.28 11.47 -10.23
C GLY A 11 -13.29 12.21 -9.34
N LEU A 12 -12.39 11.48 -8.66
CA LEU A 12 -11.52 12.06 -7.65
C LEU A 12 -10.48 12.97 -8.30
N THR A 13 -10.37 14.19 -7.78
CA THR A 13 -9.47 15.21 -8.33
C THR A 13 -8.75 15.94 -7.20
N LYS A 14 -7.45 16.15 -7.37
CA LYS A 14 -6.61 16.98 -6.52
C LYS A 14 -5.47 17.55 -7.33
N THR A 15 -5.47 18.87 -7.53
CA THR A 15 -4.38 19.59 -8.18
C THR A 15 -3.91 20.73 -7.29
N TRP A 16 -2.60 21.01 -7.34
CA TRP A 16 -2.02 22.28 -6.89
C TRP A 16 -1.73 23.09 -8.14
N ASP A 17 -1.78 24.32 -8.26
CA ASP A 17 -1.42 25.13 -9.45
C ASP A 17 -2.11 24.73 -10.78
N GLY A 18 -3.11 23.88 -10.75
CA GLY A 18 -3.80 23.39 -11.95
C GLY A 18 -3.01 22.43 -12.84
N VAL A 19 -1.80 22.01 -12.44
CA VAL A 19 -0.92 21.12 -13.23
C VAL A 19 -0.53 19.88 -12.45
N HIS A 20 0.02 20.07 -11.25
CA HIS A 20 0.50 18.96 -10.43
C HIS A 20 -0.65 18.29 -9.67
N GLY A 21 -0.62 16.97 -9.56
CA GLY A 21 -1.63 16.18 -8.87
C GLY A 21 -2.30 15.16 -9.77
N PHE A 22 -3.62 14.97 -9.61
CA PHE A 22 -4.39 14.05 -10.44
C PHE A 22 -5.82 14.57 -10.68
N ARG A 23 -6.46 14.08 -11.77
CA ARG A 23 -7.79 14.52 -12.22
C ARG A 23 -8.67 13.35 -12.61
N ASP A 24 -9.94 13.44 -12.25
CA ASP A 24 -11.04 12.56 -12.69
C ASP A 24 -10.74 11.05 -12.55
N VAL A 25 -10.10 10.67 -11.45
CA VAL A 25 -9.75 9.26 -11.21
C VAL A 25 -10.96 8.51 -10.66
N SER A 26 -11.32 7.41 -11.34
CA SER A 26 -12.44 6.55 -10.94
C SER A 26 -12.04 5.08 -11.06
N PHE A 27 -12.27 4.30 -10.00
CA PHE A 27 -12.08 2.85 -9.99
C PHE A 27 -12.78 2.22 -8.78
N GLU A 28 -12.86 0.90 -8.79
CA GLU A 28 -13.28 0.09 -7.65
C GLU A 28 -12.17 -0.89 -7.29
N LEU A 29 -12.01 -1.17 -5.99
CA LEU A 29 -11.13 -2.18 -5.45
C LEU A 29 -11.97 -3.20 -4.68
N HIS A 30 -11.77 -4.48 -4.96
CA HIS A 30 -12.50 -5.56 -4.31
C HIS A 30 -11.70 -6.20 -3.16
N PRO A 31 -12.36 -6.87 -2.20
CA PRO A 31 -11.66 -7.62 -1.17
C PRO A 31 -10.69 -8.65 -1.78
N GLY A 32 -9.46 -8.70 -1.26
CA GLY A 32 -8.41 -9.60 -1.76
C GLY A 32 -7.77 -9.16 -3.08
N GLU A 33 -8.19 -8.05 -3.67
CA GLU A 33 -7.64 -7.53 -4.92
C GLU A 33 -6.41 -6.65 -4.65
N VAL A 34 -5.36 -6.84 -5.45
CA VAL A 34 -4.22 -5.93 -5.53
C VAL A 34 -4.33 -5.08 -6.78
N LEU A 35 -4.45 -3.77 -6.60
CA LEU A 35 -4.44 -2.77 -7.66
C LEU A 35 -3.07 -2.07 -7.66
N CYS A 36 -2.37 -2.10 -8.79
CA CYS A 36 -1.15 -1.34 -8.98
C CYS A 36 -1.43 -0.05 -9.75
N ILE A 37 -0.84 1.05 -9.31
CA ILE A 37 -0.87 2.35 -9.99
C ILE A 37 0.55 2.64 -10.45
N VAL A 38 0.76 2.62 -11.77
CA VAL A 38 2.09 2.78 -12.39
C VAL A 38 2.17 4.06 -13.23
N GLY A 39 3.39 4.51 -13.50
CA GLY A 39 3.67 5.69 -14.32
C GLY A 39 4.99 6.34 -13.90
N GLU A 40 5.44 7.30 -14.68
CA GLU A 40 6.67 8.05 -14.40
C GLU A 40 6.62 8.87 -13.10
N SER A 41 7.79 9.31 -12.63
CA SER A 41 7.88 10.22 -11.49
C SER A 41 7.12 11.52 -11.80
N GLY A 42 6.36 12.02 -10.84
CA GLY A 42 5.54 13.23 -11.01
C GLY A 42 4.16 13.02 -11.67
N SER A 43 3.79 11.79 -12.08
CA SER A 43 2.47 11.54 -12.70
C SER A 43 1.28 11.60 -11.72
N GLY A 44 1.50 11.93 -10.44
CA GLY A 44 0.42 12.13 -9.46
C GLY A 44 0.10 10.91 -8.57
N LYS A 45 0.82 9.79 -8.70
CA LYS A 45 0.53 8.52 -7.99
C LYS A 45 0.52 8.64 -6.47
N THR A 46 1.59 9.17 -5.87
CA THR A 46 1.69 9.37 -4.41
C THR A 46 0.60 10.31 -3.91
N THR A 47 0.32 11.39 -4.66
CA THR A 47 -0.79 12.30 -4.35
C THR A 47 -2.14 11.60 -4.36
N LEU A 48 -2.37 10.73 -5.34
CA LEU A 48 -3.58 9.92 -5.40
C LEU A 48 -3.65 8.97 -4.19
N LEU A 49 -2.55 8.28 -3.86
CA LEU A 49 -2.49 7.38 -2.69
C LEU A 49 -2.79 8.12 -1.37
N ASP A 50 -2.26 9.33 -1.20
CA ASP A 50 -2.52 10.17 -0.04
C ASP A 50 -3.98 10.63 0.04
N ALA A 51 -4.62 10.92 -1.09
CA ALA A 51 -6.05 11.25 -1.13
C ALA A 51 -6.93 10.03 -0.81
N LEU A 52 -6.61 8.85 -1.36
CA LEU A 52 -7.32 7.60 -1.10
C LEU A 52 -7.25 7.18 0.37
N SER A 53 -6.11 7.43 1.02
CA SER A 53 -5.89 7.13 2.44
C SER A 53 -6.31 8.27 3.38
N ALA A 54 -7.01 9.28 2.85
CA ALA A 54 -7.51 10.46 3.55
C ALA A 54 -6.41 11.27 4.30
N GLN A 55 -5.16 11.21 3.82
CA GLN A 55 -4.09 12.06 4.34
C GLN A 55 -4.18 13.49 3.80
N ILE A 56 -4.70 13.63 2.59
CA ILE A 56 -5.03 14.93 1.97
C ILE A 56 -6.50 14.93 1.52
N ALA A 57 -7.15 16.08 1.59
CA ALA A 57 -8.52 16.23 1.10
C ALA A 57 -8.52 16.43 -0.42
N PRO A 58 -9.34 15.69 -1.19
CA PRO A 58 -9.54 15.96 -2.62
C PRO A 58 -10.27 17.30 -2.82
N GLN A 59 -10.20 17.85 -4.03
CA GLN A 59 -10.94 19.05 -4.44
C GLN A 59 -12.36 18.69 -4.90
N SER A 60 -12.52 17.55 -5.55
CA SER A 60 -13.79 17.02 -6.01
C SER A 60 -13.77 15.50 -6.10
N GLY A 61 -14.94 14.91 -6.32
CA GLY A 61 -15.14 13.47 -6.34
C GLY A 61 -15.39 12.90 -4.95
N SER A 62 -15.43 11.58 -4.85
CA SER A 62 -15.72 10.90 -3.59
C SER A 62 -14.94 9.59 -3.47
N VAL A 63 -14.65 9.21 -2.23
CA VAL A 63 -14.05 7.91 -1.86
C VAL A 63 -14.98 7.24 -0.87
N HIS A 64 -15.54 6.10 -1.24
CA HIS A 64 -16.40 5.30 -0.38
C HIS A 64 -15.66 4.03 0.04
N TYR A 65 -15.74 3.72 1.32
CA TYR A 65 -15.14 2.51 1.91
C TYR A 65 -16.22 1.63 2.54
N ASP A 66 -16.12 0.31 2.34
CA ASP A 66 -17.07 -0.65 2.91
C ASP A 66 -16.78 -0.90 4.39
N LEU A 67 -17.49 -0.17 5.25
CA LEU A 67 -17.41 -0.35 6.69
C LEU A 67 -18.21 -1.57 7.14
N PRO A 68 -17.65 -2.44 8.01
CA PRO A 68 -18.36 -3.59 8.55
C PRO A 68 -19.71 -3.21 9.14
N GLY A 69 -20.78 -3.86 8.66
CA GLY A 69 -22.16 -3.64 9.13
C GLY A 69 -22.84 -2.35 8.63
N GLN A 70 -22.15 -1.46 7.90
CA GLN A 70 -22.73 -0.20 7.41
C GLN A 70 -22.70 -0.08 5.89
N GLY A 71 -21.82 -0.83 5.23
CA GLY A 71 -21.63 -0.77 3.80
C GLY A 71 -20.77 0.39 3.32
N LEU A 72 -20.89 0.76 2.05
CA LEU A 72 -20.13 1.85 1.44
C LEU A 72 -20.50 3.19 2.08
N VAL A 73 -19.55 3.79 2.77
CA VAL A 73 -19.66 5.09 3.44
C VAL A 73 -18.66 6.04 2.84
N ASP A 74 -19.07 7.26 2.52
CA ASP A 74 -18.18 8.31 2.05
C ASP A 74 -17.19 8.69 3.16
N LEU A 75 -15.89 8.59 2.87
CA LEU A 75 -14.82 8.93 3.82
C LEU A 75 -14.88 10.40 4.23
N ALA A 76 -15.32 11.29 3.35
CA ALA A 76 -15.45 12.71 3.65
C ALA A 76 -16.53 12.99 4.72
N ALA A 77 -17.53 12.11 4.84
CA ALA A 77 -18.59 12.22 5.84
C ALA A 77 -18.18 11.67 7.22
N LEU A 78 -17.03 11.00 7.34
CA LEU A 78 -16.58 10.43 8.61
C LEU A 78 -16.02 11.50 9.53
N ALA A 79 -16.50 11.52 10.78
CA ALA A 79 -15.88 12.33 11.83
C ALA A 79 -14.40 11.93 12.01
N GLY A 80 -13.53 12.91 12.29
CA GLY A 80 -12.09 12.68 12.38
C GLY A 80 -11.68 11.60 13.40
N ALA A 81 -12.42 11.42 14.49
CA ALA A 81 -12.17 10.33 15.45
C ALA A 81 -12.42 8.95 14.81
N ARG A 82 -13.48 8.81 14.01
CA ARG A 82 -13.81 7.58 13.32
C ARG A 82 -12.83 7.28 12.20
N MET A 83 -12.39 8.30 11.49
CA MET A 83 -11.33 8.18 10.47
C MET A 83 -10.02 7.69 11.09
N ARG A 84 -9.61 8.25 12.24
CA ARG A 84 -8.41 7.77 12.97
C ARG A 84 -8.55 6.34 13.46
N LEU A 85 -9.74 5.91 13.86
CA LEU A 85 -9.98 4.51 14.25
C LEU A 85 -9.82 3.60 13.04
N LEU A 86 -10.46 3.91 11.91
CA LEU A 86 -10.35 3.16 10.65
C LEU A 86 -8.87 2.99 10.22
N ALA A 87 -8.11 4.08 10.22
CA ALA A 87 -6.67 4.05 9.89
C ALA A 87 -5.82 3.19 10.84
N ARG A 88 -6.29 2.92 12.07
CA ARG A 88 -5.57 2.08 13.05
C ARG A 88 -5.98 0.62 12.98
N THR A 89 -7.23 0.32 12.68
CA THR A 89 -7.79 -1.04 12.76
C THR A 89 -7.86 -1.74 11.42
N ASP A 90 -8.25 -1.00 10.36
CA ASP A 90 -8.62 -1.56 9.06
C ASP A 90 -7.59 -1.29 7.97
N TRP A 91 -6.70 -0.30 8.17
CA TRP A 91 -5.74 0.13 7.18
C TRP A 91 -4.29 -0.06 7.61
N GLY A 92 -3.45 -0.48 6.65
CA GLY A 92 -1.99 -0.41 6.73
C GLY A 92 -1.45 0.66 5.78
N PHE A 93 -0.31 1.25 6.13
CA PHE A 93 0.37 2.20 5.26
C PHE A 93 1.88 1.94 5.23
N VAL A 94 2.39 1.46 4.09
CA VAL A 94 3.81 1.21 3.84
C VAL A 94 4.38 2.37 3.03
N ARG A 95 5.32 3.09 3.62
CA ARG A 95 5.99 4.25 3.03
C ARG A 95 7.17 3.81 2.17
N GLN A 96 7.54 4.64 1.20
CA GLN A 96 8.73 4.46 0.38
C GLN A 96 10.00 4.34 1.23
N HIS A 97 10.18 5.26 2.18
CA HIS A 97 11.28 5.19 3.14
C HIS A 97 10.79 4.57 4.45
N ALA A 98 11.35 3.41 4.80
CA ALA A 98 10.96 2.69 6.02
C ALA A 98 11.07 3.54 7.29
N ARG A 99 12.03 4.48 7.31
CA ARG A 99 12.24 5.40 8.45
C ARG A 99 11.03 6.27 8.75
N ASP A 100 10.23 6.62 7.74
CA ASP A 100 9.04 7.46 7.92
C ASP A 100 7.87 6.66 8.52
N GLY A 101 7.92 5.33 8.42
CA GLY A 101 6.92 4.42 8.97
C GLY A 101 7.32 3.74 10.28
N LEU A 102 8.57 3.90 10.75
CA LEU A 102 9.12 3.26 11.93
C LEU A 102 9.52 4.25 13.02
N ARG A 103 9.40 3.82 14.28
CA ARG A 103 10.01 4.52 15.41
C ARG A 103 11.44 4.04 15.59
N MET A 104 12.39 4.76 15.03
CA MET A 104 13.79 4.35 14.88
C MET A 104 14.51 4.10 16.21
N GLN A 105 14.04 4.67 17.33
CA GLN A 105 14.61 4.52 18.67
C GLN A 105 13.87 3.48 19.53
N VAL A 106 12.79 2.89 19.00
CA VAL A 106 12.01 1.84 19.69
C VAL A 106 12.41 0.50 19.09
N SER A 107 12.53 -0.54 19.92
CA SER A 107 12.92 -1.87 19.44
C SER A 107 12.00 -2.38 18.31
N ALA A 108 12.48 -3.37 17.56
CA ALA A 108 11.72 -4.01 16.48
C ALA A 108 10.40 -4.59 17.02
N GLY A 109 10.47 -5.32 18.13
CA GLY A 109 9.28 -5.84 18.81
C GLY A 109 8.35 -4.73 19.29
N GLY A 110 8.89 -3.63 19.80
CA GLY A 110 8.13 -2.45 20.22
C GLY A 110 7.40 -1.77 19.06
N ASN A 111 8.01 -1.68 17.88
CA ASN A 111 7.39 -1.15 16.67
C ASN A 111 6.16 -1.97 16.25
N ILE A 112 6.24 -3.30 16.32
CA ILE A 112 5.11 -4.20 16.00
C ILE A 112 4.04 -4.13 17.09
N ALA A 113 4.46 -4.23 18.38
CA ALA A 113 3.56 -4.24 19.52
C ALA A 113 2.73 -2.93 19.64
N GLU A 114 3.28 -1.79 19.26
CA GLU A 114 2.58 -0.50 19.30
C GLU A 114 1.28 -0.54 18.47
N ARG A 115 1.28 -1.18 17.31
CA ARG A 115 0.08 -1.32 16.48
C ARG A 115 -0.98 -2.19 17.18
N LEU A 116 -0.58 -3.29 17.80
CA LEU A 116 -1.46 -4.14 18.59
C LEU A 116 -2.03 -3.41 19.81
N MET A 117 -1.20 -2.63 20.50
CA MET A 117 -1.66 -1.78 21.61
C MET A 117 -2.67 -0.73 21.16
N SER A 118 -2.55 -0.21 19.95
CA SER A 118 -3.48 0.80 19.40
C SER A 118 -4.90 0.25 19.19
N ILE A 119 -5.03 -1.09 19.03
CA ILE A 119 -6.32 -1.79 18.89
C ILE A 119 -6.78 -2.46 20.21
N GLY A 120 -6.13 -2.15 21.34
CA GLY A 120 -6.58 -2.56 22.67
C GLY A 120 -5.85 -3.73 23.30
N GLN A 121 -4.90 -4.38 22.62
CA GLN A 121 -4.11 -5.45 23.25
C GLN A 121 -3.17 -4.86 24.29
N ARG A 122 -3.04 -5.53 25.47
CA ARG A 122 -2.25 -5.02 26.61
C ARG A 122 -1.36 -6.06 27.25
N HIS A 123 -1.57 -7.34 26.97
CA HIS A 123 -0.81 -8.42 27.61
C HIS A 123 0.60 -8.51 27.03
N TYR A 124 1.62 -8.18 27.82
CA TYR A 124 3.01 -8.06 27.36
C TYR A 124 3.53 -9.34 26.70
N GLY A 125 3.28 -10.53 27.32
CA GLY A 125 3.73 -11.81 26.79
C GLY A 125 3.14 -12.11 25.39
N GLU A 126 1.85 -11.82 25.18
CA GLU A 126 1.19 -12.00 23.88
C GLU A 126 1.72 -11.01 22.85
N LEU A 127 1.91 -9.75 23.22
CA LEU A 127 2.49 -8.74 22.34
C LEU A 127 3.89 -9.16 21.86
N ARG A 128 4.73 -9.63 22.81
CA ARG A 128 6.09 -10.10 22.51
C ARG A 128 6.07 -11.34 21.61
N ALA A 129 5.24 -12.34 21.94
CA ALA A 129 5.11 -13.57 21.15
C ALA A 129 4.64 -13.26 19.72
N THR A 130 3.64 -12.39 19.55
CA THR A 130 3.15 -11.97 18.24
C THR A 130 4.24 -11.21 17.48
N ALA A 131 4.98 -10.32 18.12
CA ALA A 131 6.08 -9.61 17.49
C ALA A 131 7.19 -10.55 16.99
N THR A 132 7.53 -11.57 17.81
CA THR A 132 8.49 -12.63 17.43
C THR A 132 8.04 -13.39 16.19
N GLN A 133 6.77 -13.80 16.14
CA GLN A 133 6.19 -14.50 14.98
C GLN A 133 6.23 -13.65 13.71
N TRP A 134 6.00 -12.32 13.84
CA TRP A 134 6.05 -11.43 12.69
C TRP A 134 7.47 -11.15 12.22
N LEU A 135 8.48 -11.10 13.11
CA LEU A 135 9.88 -11.03 12.69
C LEU A 135 10.28 -12.27 11.89
N ASP A 136 9.91 -13.46 12.38
CA ASP A 136 10.15 -14.73 11.68
C ASP A 136 9.49 -14.77 10.31
N LYS A 137 8.19 -14.41 10.21
CA LYS A 137 7.47 -14.27 8.94
C LYS A 137 8.15 -13.30 7.96
N MET A 138 8.78 -12.26 8.46
CA MET A 138 9.52 -11.26 7.66
C MET A 138 10.96 -11.66 7.41
N GLU A 139 11.37 -12.88 7.74
CA GLU A 139 12.76 -13.36 7.63
C GLU A 139 13.76 -12.40 8.32
N ILE A 140 13.36 -11.83 9.46
CA ILE A 140 14.23 -11.06 10.35
C ILE A 140 14.58 -11.98 11.53
N ASP A 141 15.88 -12.09 11.83
CA ASP A 141 16.34 -12.90 12.97
C ASP A 141 15.60 -12.48 14.25
N VAL A 142 14.90 -13.44 14.87
CA VAL A 142 14.11 -13.24 16.10
C VAL A 142 14.97 -12.79 17.28
N GLY A 143 16.27 -13.11 17.28
CA GLY A 143 17.22 -12.62 18.27
C GLY A 143 17.35 -11.09 18.26
N ARG A 144 16.93 -10.43 17.21
CA ARG A 144 16.96 -8.97 17.06
C ARG A 144 15.67 -8.27 17.47
N LEU A 145 14.77 -8.98 18.18
CA LEU A 145 13.49 -8.44 18.64
C LEU A 145 13.64 -7.16 19.48
N ASP A 146 14.69 -7.12 20.29
CA ASP A 146 14.96 -6.00 21.21
C ASP A 146 15.90 -4.93 20.59
N ASP A 147 16.39 -5.16 19.36
CA ASP A 147 17.23 -4.21 18.65
C ASP A 147 16.41 -3.04 18.08
N ALA A 148 17.02 -1.85 18.05
CA ALA A 148 16.43 -0.69 17.39
C ALA A 148 16.61 -0.76 15.86
N PRO A 149 15.63 -0.30 15.06
CA PRO A 149 15.73 -0.29 13.60
C PRO A 149 16.92 0.46 13.02
N THR A 150 17.54 1.35 13.80
CA THR A 150 18.78 2.04 13.41
C THR A 150 19.95 1.10 13.14
N THR A 151 19.91 -0.12 13.69
CA THR A 151 20.94 -1.16 13.46
C THR A 151 20.61 -2.10 12.31
N PHE A 152 19.43 -1.94 11.67
CA PHE A 152 18.94 -2.79 10.59
C PHE A 152 19.38 -2.28 9.23
N SER A 153 19.60 -3.20 8.28
CA SER A 153 19.76 -2.83 6.87
C SER A 153 18.47 -2.21 6.32
N GLY A 154 18.55 -1.50 5.19
CA GLY A 154 17.37 -0.91 4.54
C GLY A 154 16.26 -1.94 4.26
N GLY A 155 16.63 -3.12 3.76
CA GLY A 155 15.70 -4.21 3.52
C GLY A 155 15.06 -4.75 4.79
N MET A 156 15.82 -4.87 5.89
CA MET A 156 15.27 -5.26 7.19
C MET A 156 14.32 -4.18 7.75
N GLN A 157 14.66 -2.90 7.59
CA GLN A 157 13.76 -1.81 8.00
C GLN A 157 12.45 -1.86 7.21
N GLN A 158 12.51 -2.11 5.89
CA GLN A 158 11.32 -2.21 5.06
C GLN A 158 10.45 -3.40 5.46
N ARG A 159 11.05 -4.58 5.69
CA ARG A 159 10.34 -5.76 6.19
C ARG A 159 9.71 -5.51 7.57
N LEU A 160 10.40 -4.82 8.46
CA LEU A 160 9.86 -4.45 9.77
C LEU A 160 8.68 -3.46 9.63
N GLN A 161 8.76 -2.50 8.71
CA GLN A 161 7.65 -1.59 8.42
C GLN A 161 6.40 -2.35 7.94
N ILE A 162 6.59 -3.34 7.08
CA ILE A 162 5.52 -4.19 6.59
C ILE A 162 4.92 -5.01 7.76
N ALA A 163 5.76 -5.69 8.57
CA ALA A 163 5.32 -6.40 9.76
C ALA A 163 4.44 -5.54 10.66
N ARG A 164 4.92 -4.34 10.98
CA ARG A 164 4.22 -3.34 11.77
C ARG A 164 2.82 -3.02 11.22
N ASN A 165 2.69 -2.92 9.91
CA ASN A 165 1.41 -2.56 9.28
C ASN A 165 0.46 -3.76 9.15
N LEU A 166 0.98 -4.96 8.92
CA LEU A 166 0.18 -6.16 8.70
C LEU A 166 -0.22 -6.89 9.99
N VAL A 167 0.45 -6.65 11.12
CA VAL A 167 0.18 -7.36 12.38
C VAL A 167 -1.26 -7.19 12.89
N THR A 168 -1.92 -6.08 12.57
CA THR A 168 -3.32 -5.83 12.92
C THR A 168 -4.31 -6.49 11.97
N ARG A 169 -3.82 -7.22 10.94
CA ARG A 169 -4.62 -7.84 9.87
C ARG A 169 -5.59 -6.83 9.21
N PRO A 170 -5.07 -5.74 8.65
CA PRO A 170 -5.89 -4.73 8.00
C PRO A 170 -6.64 -5.35 6.81
N ARG A 171 -7.78 -4.77 6.43
CA ARG A 171 -8.51 -5.15 5.20
C ARG A 171 -7.93 -4.50 3.94
N LEU A 172 -7.28 -3.33 4.10
CA LEU A 172 -6.69 -2.57 3.00
C LEU A 172 -5.29 -2.08 3.38
N VAL A 173 -4.34 -2.25 2.46
CA VAL A 173 -2.98 -1.74 2.62
C VAL A 173 -2.64 -0.80 1.46
N PHE A 174 -2.18 0.39 1.81
CA PHE A 174 -1.61 1.37 0.88
C PHE A 174 -0.09 1.22 0.89
N MET A 175 0.53 1.08 -0.27
CA MET A 175 1.99 0.93 -0.40
C MET A 175 2.52 1.96 -1.40
N ASP A 176 3.41 2.80 -0.93
CA ASP A 176 4.10 3.79 -1.77
C ASP A 176 5.53 3.32 -2.03
N GLU A 177 5.81 2.94 -3.28
CA GLU A 177 7.13 2.49 -3.74
C GLU A 177 7.81 1.49 -2.78
N PRO A 178 7.16 0.36 -2.41
CA PRO A 178 7.60 -0.47 -1.30
C PRO A 178 8.98 -1.11 -1.48
N THR A 179 9.54 -1.08 -2.69
CA THR A 179 10.84 -1.71 -3.03
C THR A 179 11.88 -0.76 -3.60
N ALA A 180 11.55 0.52 -3.84
CA ALA A 180 12.40 1.45 -4.58
C ALA A 180 13.80 1.74 -3.99
N SER A 181 13.99 1.48 -2.70
CA SER A 181 15.27 1.73 -2.01
C SER A 181 16.07 0.44 -1.74
N LEU A 182 15.74 -0.67 -2.42
CA LEU A 182 16.30 -1.98 -2.17
C LEU A 182 17.12 -2.47 -3.38
N ASP A 183 18.18 -3.23 -3.09
CA ASP A 183 18.93 -3.96 -4.11
C ASP A 183 18.03 -5.00 -4.80
N VAL A 184 18.27 -5.29 -6.08
CA VAL A 184 17.45 -6.18 -6.91
C VAL A 184 17.19 -7.54 -6.25
N SER A 185 18.19 -8.15 -5.62
CA SER A 185 18.04 -9.45 -4.94
C SER A 185 17.15 -9.37 -3.69
N VAL A 186 17.23 -8.27 -2.95
CA VAL A 186 16.40 -8.02 -1.76
C VAL A 186 14.97 -7.66 -2.18
N GLN A 187 14.82 -6.91 -3.27
CA GLN A 187 13.52 -6.57 -3.86
C GLN A 187 12.75 -7.82 -4.26
N ALA A 188 13.37 -8.74 -5.03
CA ALA A 188 12.71 -9.97 -5.46
C ALA A 188 12.17 -10.80 -4.28
N ARG A 189 13.00 -11.00 -3.24
CA ARG A 189 12.58 -11.71 -2.02
C ARG A 189 11.45 -11.02 -1.29
N LEU A 190 11.48 -9.68 -1.20
CA LEU A 190 10.41 -8.92 -0.57
C LEU A 190 9.10 -9.02 -1.34
N LEU A 191 9.13 -9.00 -2.66
CA LEU A 191 7.96 -9.16 -3.51
C LEU A 191 7.33 -10.55 -3.38
N ASP A 192 8.14 -11.62 -3.35
CA ASP A 192 7.65 -12.98 -3.11
C ASP A 192 6.97 -13.09 -1.74
N LEU A 193 7.59 -12.52 -0.71
CA LEU A 193 7.02 -12.48 0.63
C LEU A 193 5.70 -11.69 0.68
N LEU A 194 5.65 -10.52 0.05
CA LEU A 194 4.42 -9.72 -0.05
C LEU A 194 3.30 -10.47 -0.77
N ARG A 195 3.62 -11.11 -1.89
CA ARG A 195 2.66 -11.93 -2.65
C ARG A 195 2.08 -13.05 -1.80
N GLN A 196 2.93 -13.76 -1.06
CA GLN A 196 2.51 -14.81 -0.16
C GLN A 196 1.57 -14.26 0.94
N LEU A 197 1.96 -13.15 1.60
CA LEU A 197 1.16 -12.54 2.67
C LEU A 197 -0.19 -12.00 2.18
N VAL A 198 -0.22 -11.36 1.00
CA VAL A 198 -1.47 -10.90 0.39
C VAL A 198 -2.43 -12.07 0.18
N ASN A 199 -1.92 -13.18 -0.38
CA ASN A 199 -2.74 -14.37 -0.62
C ASN A 199 -3.19 -15.05 0.69
N GLU A 200 -2.28 -15.26 1.65
CA GLU A 200 -2.60 -15.90 2.94
C GLU A 200 -3.63 -15.12 3.76
N MET A 201 -3.53 -13.80 3.74
CA MET A 201 -4.39 -12.93 4.56
C MET A 201 -5.64 -12.45 3.83
N GLY A 202 -5.76 -12.69 2.52
CA GLY A 202 -6.84 -12.15 1.69
C GLY A 202 -6.87 -10.62 1.68
N LEU A 203 -5.69 -9.99 1.70
CA LEU A 203 -5.55 -8.54 1.78
C LEU A 203 -5.95 -7.87 0.46
N ALA A 204 -6.69 -6.77 0.55
CA ALA A 204 -6.74 -5.82 -0.55
C ALA A 204 -5.56 -4.85 -0.44
N ALA A 205 -4.95 -4.49 -1.56
CA ALA A 205 -3.84 -3.54 -1.56
C ALA A 205 -3.91 -2.57 -2.75
N ILE A 206 -3.48 -1.33 -2.51
CA ILE A 206 -3.17 -0.35 -3.55
C ILE A 206 -1.66 -0.10 -3.49
N VAL A 207 -0.96 -0.44 -4.57
CA VAL A 207 0.49 -0.31 -4.68
C VAL A 207 0.81 0.75 -5.72
N VAL A 208 1.53 1.78 -5.32
CA VAL A 208 2.07 2.79 -6.22
C VAL A 208 3.52 2.46 -6.52
N THR A 209 3.89 2.40 -7.78
CA THR A 209 5.28 2.18 -8.19
C THR A 209 5.55 2.67 -9.61
N HIS A 210 6.81 2.92 -9.94
CA HIS A 210 7.28 3.12 -11.31
C HIS A 210 7.85 1.82 -11.92
N ASP A 211 7.99 0.75 -11.11
CA ASP A 211 8.53 -0.53 -11.54
C ASP A 211 7.40 -1.48 -11.97
N LEU A 212 7.31 -1.74 -13.28
CA LEU A 212 6.30 -2.64 -13.84
C LEU A 212 6.52 -4.12 -13.45
N ALA A 213 7.74 -4.51 -13.02
CA ALA A 213 7.98 -5.85 -12.50
C ALA A 213 7.23 -6.07 -11.18
N VAL A 214 7.14 -5.03 -10.34
CA VAL A 214 6.33 -5.04 -9.12
C VAL A 214 4.85 -5.26 -9.45
N ALA A 215 4.34 -4.52 -10.46
CA ALA A 215 2.97 -4.68 -10.92
C ALA A 215 2.72 -6.11 -11.42
N ARG A 216 3.60 -6.64 -12.28
CA ARG A 216 3.48 -8.01 -12.84
C ARG A 216 3.48 -9.10 -11.77
N LEU A 217 4.25 -8.93 -10.70
CA LEU A 217 4.36 -9.94 -9.64
C LEU A 217 3.22 -9.90 -8.62
N LEU A 218 2.68 -8.71 -8.33
CA LEU A 218 1.75 -8.53 -7.23
C LEU A 218 0.32 -8.24 -7.67
N ALA A 219 0.13 -7.50 -8.78
CA ALA A 219 -1.15 -6.89 -9.08
C ALA A 219 -2.08 -7.79 -9.89
N HIS A 220 -3.37 -7.76 -9.55
CA HIS A 220 -4.45 -8.32 -10.36
C HIS A 220 -4.85 -7.34 -11.47
N ARG A 221 -4.88 -6.06 -11.15
CA ARG A 221 -5.20 -4.98 -12.08
C ARG A 221 -4.18 -3.85 -11.97
N THR A 222 -4.00 -3.17 -13.10
CA THR A 222 -3.07 -2.03 -13.21
C THR A 222 -3.79 -0.81 -13.76
N LEU A 223 -3.53 0.35 -13.15
CA LEU A 223 -3.85 1.68 -13.66
C LEU A 223 -2.55 2.34 -14.10
N VAL A 224 -2.51 2.85 -15.31
CA VAL A 224 -1.37 3.59 -15.85
C VAL A 224 -1.68 5.08 -15.78
N MET A 225 -0.84 5.85 -15.08
CA MET A 225 -1.00 7.29 -14.91
C MET A 225 0.05 8.07 -15.69
N GLN A 226 -0.40 9.09 -16.44
CA GLN A 226 0.44 10.06 -17.13
C GLN A 226 -0.14 11.46 -16.92
N GLY A 227 0.69 12.43 -16.54
CA GLY A 227 0.26 13.84 -16.42
C GLY A 227 -0.92 14.09 -15.49
N GLY A 228 -1.10 13.26 -14.46
CA GLY A 228 -2.19 13.35 -13.50
C GLY A 228 -3.49 12.63 -13.91
N GLU A 229 -3.52 11.94 -15.03
CA GLU A 229 -4.70 11.24 -15.55
C GLU A 229 -4.44 9.74 -15.67
N VAL A 230 -5.50 8.93 -15.57
CA VAL A 230 -5.45 7.50 -15.87
C VAL A 230 -5.61 7.34 -17.37
N VAL A 231 -4.55 6.93 -18.05
CA VAL A 231 -4.54 6.78 -19.50
C VAL A 231 -4.87 5.35 -19.97
N GLU A 232 -4.65 4.37 -19.10
CA GLU A 232 -5.01 2.97 -19.38
C GLU A 232 -5.30 2.23 -18.07
N SER A 233 -6.24 1.27 -18.12
CA SER A 233 -6.57 0.42 -16.98
C SER A 233 -7.09 -0.94 -17.43
N GLY A 234 -6.71 -2.01 -16.73
CA GLY A 234 -7.14 -3.37 -17.08
C GLY A 234 -6.54 -4.42 -16.16
N LEU A 235 -6.73 -5.69 -16.52
CA LEU A 235 -5.98 -6.79 -15.91
C LEU A 235 -4.50 -6.57 -16.16
N THR A 236 -3.66 -6.86 -15.17
CA THR A 236 -2.22 -6.57 -15.25
C THR A 236 -1.57 -7.22 -16.48
N ASP A 237 -1.88 -8.48 -16.75
CA ASP A 237 -1.33 -9.18 -17.91
C ASP A 237 -1.76 -8.52 -19.24
N GLN A 238 -3.02 -8.07 -19.34
CA GLN A 238 -3.50 -7.36 -20.54
C GLN A 238 -2.77 -6.04 -20.74
N VAL A 239 -2.65 -5.22 -19.68
CA VAL A 239 -1.98 -3.91 -19.76
C VAL A 239 -0.50 -4.05 -20.07
N LEU A 240 0.16 -5.11 -19.56
CA LEU A 240 1.61 -5.30 -19.73
C LEU A 240 1.98 -6.10 -20.99
N ASP A 241 1.12 -6.99 -21.50
CA ASP A 241 1.43 -7.84 -22.64
C ASP A 241 0.83 -7.30 -23.96
N ASP A 242 -0.29 -6.57 -23.88
CA ASP A 242 -0.96 -5.94 -25.04
C ASP A 242 -1.41 -4.49 -24.72
N PRO A 243 -0.47 -3.58 -24.39
CA PRO A 243 -0.78 -2.19 -24.05
C PRO A 243 -1.43 -1.46 -25.24
N GLN A 244 -2.55 -0.79 -24.98
CA GLN A 244 -3.30 -0.08 -26.00
C GLN A 244 -2.92 1.40 -26.12
N HIS A 245 -2.58 2.03 -24.99
CA HIS A 245 -2.21 3.44 -24.98
C HIS A 245 -0.74 3.64 -25.38
N PRO A 246 -0.38 4.61 -26.26
CA PRO A 246 1.01 4.83 -26.71
C PRO A 246 2.02 5.02 -25.55
N TYR A 247 1.61 5.68 -24.49
CA TYR A 247 2.46 5.86 -23.30
C TYR A 247 2.72 4.53 -22.57
N THR A 248 1.71 3.67 -22.44
CA THR A 248 1.89 2.33 -21.84
C THR A 248 2.82 1.49 -22.68
N GLN A 249 2.69 1.54 -24.01
CA GLN A 249 3.60 0.86 -24.95
C GLN A 249 5.06 1.31 -24.74
N LEU A 250 5.26 2.62 -24.56
CA LEU A 250 6.60 3.18 -24.27
C LEU A 250 7.13 2.68 -22.93
N LEU A 251 6.31 2.69 -21.87
CA LEU A 251 6.70 2.19 -20.55
C LEU A 251 7.10 0.72 -20.58
N VAL A 252 6.28 -0.13 -21.22
CA VAL A 252 6.55 -1.57 -21.33
C VAL A 252 7.80 -1.84 -22.16
N SER A 253 7.96 -1.16 -23.30
CA SER A 253 9.15 -1.33 -24.15
C SER A 253 10.45 -0.95 -23.44
N SER A 254 10.42 0.04 -22.55
CA SER A 254 11.59 0.46 -21.77
C SER A 254 12.05 -0.60 -20.75
N MET A 255 11.16 -1.46 -20.27
CA MET A 255 11.51 -2.59 -19.39
C MET A 255 12.28 -3.70 -20.11
N LEU A 256 11.99 -3.93 -21.40
CA LEU A 256 12.60 -5.02 -22.17
C LEU A 256 14.05 -4.71 -22.56
N GLN A 257 14.50 -3.47 -22.33
CA GLN A 257 15.86 -3.00 -22.67
C GLN A 257 16.82 -2.96 -21.47
N ASN A 258 16.34 -3.19 -20.25
CA ASN A 258 17.13 -3.27 -19.01
C ASN A 258 17.15 -4.72 -18.48
#